data_ffb10ed7d483b8af21d90b7676a433ca
#
_entry.id   ffb10ed7d483b8af21d90b7676a433ca
#
_cell.length_a   1.000
_cell.length_b   1.000
_cell.length_c   1.000
_cell.angle_alpha   90.00
_cell.angle_beta   90.00
_cell.angle_gamma   90.00
#
_symmetry.space_group_name_H-M   'P 1'
#
loop_
_entity.id
_entity.type
_entity.pdbx_description
1 polymer ?
#
loop_
_entity_poly.entity_id
_entity_poly.type
_entity_poly.pdbx_seq_one_letter_code
_entity_poly.pdbx_strand_id
1 'polypeptide(L)'
;MSDQLISNDRCLKTLEYNQIISRWAEYADTRMGKEIILTRIPFSNRELIEQELDQTEEALKVLTFFPNYQFGGIYSLKELLKKAQIGSILSGEELIQVLSTIEAVHRHKKNLLGLEFPVPIIQDLVGQLEFLPKLEADFKKILSDSGEILDTASAELARIRREVRSLQGSIRTKLDQVLKSSDYQKFFQESLYSVRGGRYVIPIKQEYRHRFPGIVHDQSASGSTVFIEPMALVEINNDLAQLKSAEKNEIERLLLLLSQLIAGNRVEIFNNEEIITKLDFIFSKAKFSRSLKGSRPQIVSNMEIKLLEA
;
A
#
# COMPACT_ATOMS: atom_id res chain seq x y z
N MET A 1 0.59 -17.14 34.90
CA MET A 1 1.78 -17.32 35.77
C MET A 1 2.91 -16.60 35.08
N SER A 2 3.53 -15.64 35.73
CA SER A 2 4.59 -14.79 35.18
C SER A 2 5.78 -15.68 34.78
N ASP A 3 6.14 -15.69 33.48
CA ASP A 3 7.44 -16.19 33.04
C ASP A 3 8.52 -15.41 33.79
N GLN A 4 9.19 -16.07 34.73
CA GLN A 4 10.31 -15.47 35.42
C GLN A 4 11.38 -15.15 34.39
N LEU A 5 11.81 -13.90 34.34
CA LEU A 5 12.98 -13.44 33.58
C LEU A 5 14.18 -14.34 33.94
N ILE A 6 14.54 -15.25 33.05
CA ILE A 6 15.58 -16.26 33.29
C ILE A 6 16.97 -15.68 33.09
N SER A 7 17.09 -14.50 32.49
CA SER A 7 18.37 -13.89 32.20
C SER A 7 18.48 -12.48 32.76
N ASN A 8 19.58 -12.26 33.50
CA ASN A 8 20.04 -10.93 33.89
C ASN A 8 20.61 -10.24 32.66
N ASP A 9 20.39 -8.93 32.48
CA ASP A 9 20.96 -8.10 31.40
C ASP A 9 22.48 -8.30 31.21
N ARG A 10 23.20 -8.58 32.28
CA ARG A 10 24.64 -8.89 32.24
C ARG A 10 24.92 -10.18 31.49
N CYS A 11 24.10 -11.24 31.69
CA CYS A 11 24.24 -12.52 30.98
C CYS A 11 23.98 -12.33 29.50
N LEU A 12 22.93 -11.62 29.12
CA LEU A 12 22.58 -11.35 27.71
C LEU A 12 23.68 -10.58 26.98
N LYS A 13 24.30 -9.59 27.68
CA LYS A 13 25.45 -8.85 27.15
C LYS A 13 26.69 -9.74 26.98
N THR A 14 27.00 -10.57 27.99
CA THR A 14 28.16 -11.46 27.94
C THR A 14 28.05 -12.50 26.84
N LEU A 15 26.82 -12.99 26.58
CA LEU A 15 26.53 -13.98 25.52
C LEU A 15 26.27 -13.31 24.16
N GLU A 16 26.43 -12.00 24.05
CA GLU A 16 26.18 -11.22 22.81
C GLU A 16 24.80 -11.49 22.21
N TYR A 17 23.80 -11.78 23.05
CA TYR A 17 22.44 -12.16 22.65
C TYR A 17 21.81 -11.18 21.66
N ASN A 18 22.00 -9.88 21.87
CA ASN A 18 21.45 -8.84 21.00
C ASN A 18 22.04 -8.89 19.58
N GLN A 19 23.29 -9.33 19.42
CA GLN A 19 23.89 -9.49 18.08
C GLN A 19 23.25 -10.67 17.34
N ILE A 20 22.99 -11.78 18.07
CA ILE A 20 22.32 -12.95 17.51
C ILE A 20 20.88 -12.59 17.09
N ILE A 21 20.14 -11.89 17.94
CA ILE A 21 18.78 -11.42 17.65
C ILE A 21 18.76 -10.49 16.43
N SER A 22 19.68 -9.54 16.35
CA SER A 22 19.79 -8.63 15.20
C SER A 22 20.09 -9.38 13.90
N ARG A 23 21.01 -10.33 13.92
CA ARG A 23 21.31 -11.19 12.75
C ARG A 23 20.12 -12.06 12.37
N TRP A 24 19.40 -12.65 13.35
CA TRP A 24 18.19 -13.43 13.08
C TRP A 24 17.09 -12.55 12.45
N ALA A 25 16.87 -11.32 12.92
CA ALA A 25 15.87 -10.41 12.40
C ALA A 25 16.07 -10.09 10.89
N GLU A 26 17.29 -10.20 10.35
CA GLU A 26 17.57 -10.03 8.91
C GLU A 26 16.89 -11.11 8.04
N TYR A 27 16.54 -12.26 8.61
CA TYR A 27 15.90 -13.37 7.91
C TYR A 27 14.35 -13.29 7.90
N ALA A 28 13.74 -12.36 8.62
CA ALA A 28 12.33 -12.09 8.51
C ALA A 28 12.03 -11.21 7.30
N ASP A 29 11.00 -11.58 6.55
CA ASP A 29 10.61 -10.88 5.32
C ASP A 29 9.70 -9.67 5.63
N THR A 30 8.94 -9.72 6.74
CA THR A 30 7.99 -8.68 7.13
C THR A 30 8.54 -7.79 8.24
N ARG A 31 8.08 -6.53 8.28
CA ARG A 31 8.43 -5.62 9.37
C ARG A 31 7.94 -6.15 10.72
N MET A 32 6.72 -6.70 10.78
CA MET A 32 6.13 -7.23 12.00
C MET A 32 6.90 -8.44 12.51
N GLY A 33 7.32 -9.35 11.62
CA GLY A 33 8.19 -10.49 11.97
C GLY A 33 9.51 -10.02 12.57
N LYS A 34 10.14 -8.99 12.02
CA LYS A 34 11.37 -8.39 12.59
C LYS A 34 11.13 -7.80 13.98
N GLU A 35 10.02 -7.07 14.17
CA GLU A 35 9.67 -6.46 15.46
C GLU A 35 9.49 -7.53 16.56
N ILE A 36 8.83 -8.66 16.25
CA ILE A 36 8.68 -9.78 17.18
C ILE A 36 10.05 -10.36 17.56
N ILE A 37 10.95 -10.56 16.59
CA ILE A 37 12.28 -11.11 16.84
C ILE A 37 13.09 -10.16 17.73
N LEU A 38 13.13 -8.86 17.40
CA LEU A 38 13.92 -7.86 18.14
C LEU A 38 13.47 -7.68 19.59
N THR A 39 12.22 -7.99 19.90
CA THR A 39 11.68 -7.92 21.28
C THR A 39 11.73 -9.27 22.01
N ARG A 40 12.27 -10.31 21.37
CA ARG A 40 12.31 -11.65 21.95
C ARG A 40 13.30 -11.72 23.11
N ILE A 41 12.85 -12.36 24.19
CA ILE A 41 13.69 -12.71 25.34
C ILE A 41 13.79 -14.25 25.45
N PRO A 42 14.86 -14.79 26.02
CA PRO A 42 14.97 -16.22 26.28
C PRO A 42 13.89 -16.68 27.26
N PHE A 43 13.42 -17.89 27.09
CA PHE A 43 12.42 -18.54 27.95
C PHE A 43 12.82 -19.99 28.23
N SER A 44 12.28 -20.59 29.33
CA SER A 44 12.66 -21.91 29.82
C SER A 44 11.51 -22.92 29.85
N ASN A 45 10.33 -22.52 29.42
CA ASN A 45 9.22 -23.47 29.35
C ASN A 45 9.52 -24.55 28.30
N ARG A 46 9.73 -25.77 28.76
CA ARG A 46 10.13 -26.90 27.90
C ARG A 46 9.10 -27.17 26.79
N GLU A 47 7.82 -27.15 27.11
CA GLU A 47 6.76 -27.42 26.13
C GLU A 47 6.76 -26.38 24.99
N LEU A 48 6.92 -25.11 25.34
CA LEU A 48 7.03 -24.02 24.34
C LEU A 48 8.30 -24.14 23.51
N ILE A 49 9.43 -24.57 24.12
CA ILE A 49 10.69 -24.77 23.38
C ILE A 49 10.51 -25.91 22.38
N GLU A 50 9.97 -27.05 22.78
CA GLU A 50 9.73 -28.21 21.90
C GLU A 50 8.78 -27.84 20.77
N GLN A 51 7.70 -27.12 21.08
CA GLN A 51 6.74 -26.62 20.06
C GLN A 51 7.42 -25.70 19.04
N GLU A 52 8.27 -24.78 19.49
CA GLU A 52 8.98 -23.88 18.57
C GLU A 52 10.04 -24.62 17.73
N LEU A 53 10.67 -25.66 18.28
CA LEU A 53 11.57 -26.53 17.53
C LEU A 53 10.82 -27.33 16.46
N ASP A 54 9.65 -27.91 16.78
CA ASP A 54 8.80 -28.61 15.82
C ASP A 54 8.36 -27.71 14.67
N GLN A 55 7.91 -26.47 14.97
CA GLN A 55 7.58 -25.47 13.97
C GLN A 55 8.78 -25.16 13.05
N THR A 56 9.98 -25.04 13.63
CA THR A 56 11.19 -24.73 12.88
C THR A 56 11.58 -25.90 11.95
N GLU A 57 11.43 -27.16 12.40
CA GLU A 57 11.65 -28.33 11.56
C GLU A 57 10.70 -28.43 10.38
N GLU A 58 9.41 -28.14 10.60
CA GLU A 58 8.45 -28.10 9.49
C GLU A 58 8.80 -27.01 8.47
N ALA A 59 9.18 -25.81 8.94
CA ALA A 59 9.62 -24.75 8.04
C ALA A 59 10.92 -25.12 7.29
N LEU A 60 11.86 -25.81 7.92
CA LEU A 60 13.05 -26.35 7.25
C LEU A 60 12.69 -27.35 6.15
N LYS A 61 11.70 -28.22 6.38
CA LYS A 61 11.18 -29.12 5.34
C LYS A 61 10.66 -28.33 4.16
N VAL A 62 9.83 -27.29 4.39
CA VAL A 62 9.32 -26.43 3.30
C VAL A 62 10.48 -25.78 2.56
N LEU A 63 11.48 -25.23 3.28
CA LEU A 63 12.64 -24.56 2.69
C LEU A 63 13.59 -25.52 1.94
N THR A 64 13.49 -26.83 2.17
CA THR A 64 14.24 -27.84 1.40
C THR A 64 13.69 -27.94 -0.03
N PHE A 65 12.39 -27.88 -0.20
CA PHE A 65 11.73 -27.93 -1.51
C PHE A 65 11.58 -26.54 -2.16
N PHE A 66 11.45 -25.49 -1.32
CA PHE A 66 11.27 -24.11 -1.74
C PHE A 66 12.33 -23.20 -1.07
N PRO A 67 13.61 -23.26 -1.50
CA PRO A 67 14.72 -22.61 -0.80
C PRO A 67 14.60 -21.09 -0.64
N ASN A 68 13.88 -20.44 -1.56
CA ASN A 68 13.68 -18.98 -1.61
C ASN A 68 12.26 -18.57 -1.23
N TYR A 69 11.57 -19.37 -0.38
CA TYR A 69 10.23 -19.00 0.07
C TYR A 69 10.25 -17.71 0.89
N GLN A 70 9.46 -16.71 0.47
CA GLN A 70 9.40 -15.38 1.07
C GLN A 70 7.95 -14.91 1.25
N PHE A 71 7.70 -14.19 2.36
CA PHE A 71 6.41 -13.55 2.67
C PHE A 71 6.35 -12.13 2.10
N GLY A 72 6.54 -11.98 0.79
CA GLY A 72 6.48 -10.68 0.13
C GLY A 72 5.04 -10.16 -0.06
N GLY A 73 4.89 -8.83 -0.08
CA GLY A 73 3.61 -8.16 -0.30
C GLY A 73 2.74 -7.98 0.97
N ILE A 74 3.30 -8.24 2.15
CA ILE A 74 2.64 -8.07 3.44
C ILE A 74 3.03 -6.73 4.06
N TYR A 75 2.03 -5.93 4.39
CA TYR A 75 2.18 -4.63 5.04
C TYR A 75 1.59 -4.65 6.45
N SER A 76 2.08 -3.79 7.33
CA SER A 76 1.44 -3.57 8.63
C SER A 76 0.18 -2.73 8.46
N LEU A 77 -0.98 -3.33 8.70
CA LEU A 77 -2.27 -2.73 8.45
C LEU A 77 -2.93 -2.13 9.70
N LYS A 78 -2.35 -2.33 10.88
CA LYS A 78 -2.93 -1.92 12.17
C LYS A 78 -3.44 -0.48 12.19
N GLU A 79 -2.64 0.47 11.71
CA GLU A 79 -3.04 1.88 11.70
C GLU A 79 -4.08 2.18 10.60
N LEU A 80 -4.00 1.50 9.45
CA LEU A 80 -4.98 1.63 8.37
C LEU A 80 -6.35 1.09 8.80
N LEU A 81 -6.38 -0.05 9.49
CA LEU A 81 -7.60 -0.64 10.03
C LEU A 81 -8.25 0.28 11.08
N LYS A 82 -7.45 0.94 11.93
CA LYS A 82 -7.96 1.95 12.86
C LYS A 82 -8.56 3.16 12.14
N LYS A 83 -7.86 3.71 11.13
CA LYS A 83 -8.38 4.81 10.30
C LYS A 83 -9.71 4.45 9.67
N ALA A 84 -9.81 3.28 9.02
CA ALA A 84 -11.03 2.79 8.41
C ALA A 84 -12.17 2.64 9.45
N GLN A 85 -11.86 2.11 10.63
CA GLN A 85 -12.83 1.90 11.72
C GLN A 85 -13.47 3.19 12.21
N ILE A 86 -12.72 4.30 12.30
CA ILE A 86 -13.23 5.62 12.71
C ILE A 86 -13.89 6.39 11.55
N GLY A 87 -14.06 5.76 10.38
CA GLY A 87 -14.70 6.34 9.21
C GLY A 87 -13.82 7.27 8.38
N SER A 88 -12.49 7.27 8.58
CA SER A 88 -11.56 8.03 7.74
C SER A 88 -11.45 7.40 6.36
N ILE A 89 -11.34 8.25 5.34
CA ILE A 89 -11.07 7.82 3.95
C ILE A 89 -9.58 7.45 3.83
N LEU A 90 -9.30 6.25 3.38
CA LEU A 90 -7.94 5.81 3.04
C LEU A 90 -7.54 6.33 1.65
N SER A 91 -6.29 6.69 1.49
CA SER A 91 -5.73 7.06 0.17
C SER A 91 -5.60 5.84 -0.75
N GLY A 92 -5.44 6.07 -2.05
CA GLY A 92 -5.19 4.98 -3.01
C GLY A 92 -3.95 4.16 -2.66
N GLU A 93 -2.87 4.80 -2.20
CA GLU A 93 -1.65 4.12 -1.74
C GLU A 93 -1.90 3.24 -0.51
N GLU A 94 -2.67 3.72 0.47
CA GLU A 94 -3.04 2.96 1.66
C GLU A 94 -3.93 1.76 1.29
N LEU A 95 -4.85 1.94 0.36
CA LEU A 95 -5.73 0.86 -0.14
C LEU A 95 -4.94 -0.23 -0.89
N ILE A 96 -3.93 0.14 -1.67
CA ILE A 96 -3.04 -0.84 -2.34
C ILE A 96 -2.25 -1.67 -1.33
N GLN A 97 -1.81 -1.11 -0.21
CA GLN A 97 -1.16 -1.89 0.85
C GLN A 97 -2.10 -2.96 1.41
N VAL A 98 -3.38 -2.62 1.61
CA VAL A 98 -4.39 -3.58 2.06
C VAL A 98 -4.63 -4.67 0.99
N LEU A 99 -4.83 -4.27 -0.27
CA LEU A 99 -5.03 -5.21 -1.38
C LEU A 99 -3.84 -6.15 -1.54
N SER A 100 -2.61 -5.62 -1.57
CA SER A 100 -1.39 -6.42 -1.67
C SER A 100 -1.29 -7.45 -0.55
N THR A 101 -1.65 -7.07 0.68
CA THR A 101 -1.65 -7.99 1.82
C THR A 101 -2.71 -9.09 1.65
N ILE A 102 -3.93 -8.76 1.21
CA ILE A 102 -4.99 -9.74 0.94
C ILE A 102 -4.53 -10.75 -0.13
N GLU A 103 -3.99 -10.26 -1.24
CA GLU A 103 -3.48 -11.10 -2.33
C GLU A 103 -2.31 -12.00 -1.88
N ALA A 104 -1.40 -11.45 -1.06
CA ALA A 104 -0.30 -12.21 -0.50
C ALA A 104 -0.80 -13.32 0.44
N VAL A 105 -1.76 -13.03 1.31
CA VAL A 105 -2.42 -14.03 2.17
C VAL A 105 -3.03 -15.16 1.33
N HIS A 106 -3.79 -14.83 0.29
CA HIS A 106 -4.40 -15.83 -0.60
C HIS A 106 -3.35 -16.72 -1.28
N ARG A 107 -2.27 -16.10 -1.77
CA ARG A 107 -1.16 -16.79 -2.41
C ARG A 107 -0.45 -17.74 -1.44
N HIS A 108 -0.14 -17.28 -0.22
CA HIS A 108 0.53 -18.09 0.79
C HIS A 108 -0.36 -19.22 1.28
N LYS A 109 -1.66 -18.97 1.50
CA LYS A 109 -2.63 -20.00 1.84
C LYS A 109 -2.66 -21.11 0.79
N LYS A 110 -2.79 -20.74 -0.48
CA LYS A 110 -2.82 -21.71 -1.59
C LYS A 110 -1.51 -22.50 -1.67
N ASN A 111 -0.36 -21.85 -1.57
CA ASN A 111 0.93 -22.50 -1.72
C ASN A 111 1.23 -23.48 -0.57
N LEU A 112 0.97 -23.08 0.68
CA LEU A 112 1.31 -23.90 1.86
C LEU A 112 0.31 -25.01 2.13
N LEU A 113 -0.97 -24.84 1.78
CA LEU A 113 -1.94 -25.96 1.85
C LEU A 113 -1.75 -26.96 0.70
N GLY A 114 -1.20 -26.52 -0.44
CA GLY A 114 -0.95 -27.37 -1.59
C GLY A 114 0.35 -28.20 -1.52
N LEU A 115 1.05 -28.23 -0.37
CA LEU A 115 2.25 -29.03 -0.20
C LEU A 115 1.91 -30.53 -0.15
N GLU A 116 2.64 -31.34 -0.92
CA GLU A 116 2.42 -32.80 -1.02
C GLU A 116 3.07 -33.60 0.13
N PHE A 117 3.81 -32.93 1.01
CA PHE A 117 4.47 -33.54 2.16
C PHE A 117 3.92 -32.97 3.48
N PRO A 118 3.93 -33.76 4.57
CA PRO A 118 3.29 -33.38 5.82
C PRO A 118 4.07 -32.29 6.57
N VAL A 119 3.38 -31.19 6.83
CA VAL A 119 3.77 -30.08 7.71
C VAL A 119 2.54 -29.61 8.50
N PRO A 120 2.04 -30.48 9.40
CA PRO A 120 0.73 -30.29 10.03
C PRO A 120 0.62 -28.98 10.83
N ILE A 121 1.67 -28.56 11.53
CA ILE A 121 1.65 -27.33 12.33
C ILE A 121 1.53 -26.10 11.43
N ILE A 122 2.29 -26.06 10.33
CA ILE A 122 2.20 -24.98 9.34
C ILE A 122 0.86 -25.01 8.65
N GLN A 123 0.37 -26.20 8.23
CA GLN A 123 -0.92 -26.34 7.56
C GLN A 123 -2.09 -25.94 8.47
N ASP A 124 -2.02 -26.24 9.78
CA ASP A 124 -3.03 -25.81 10.75
C ASP A 124 -3.07 -24.27 10.87
N LEU A 125 -1.91 -23.63 11.01
CA LEU A 125 -1.83 -22.15 11.04
C LEU A 125 -2.37 -21.53 9.75
N VAL A 126 -1.99 -22.07 8.60
CA VAL A 126 -2.43 -21.59 7.28
C VAL A 126 -3.93 -21.84 7.06
N GLY A 127 -4.46 -22.93 7.62
CA GLY A 127 -5.89 -23.25 7.60
C GLY A 127 -6.74 -22.16 8.22
N GLN A 128 -6.23 -21.49 9.26
CA GLN A 128 -6.91 -20.41 9.99
C GLN A 128 -6.96 -19.09 9.22
N LEU A 129 -6.18 -18.91 8.13
CA LEU A 129 -6.24 -17.71 7.29
C LEU A 129 -7.61 -17.58 6.64
N GLU A 130 -8.18 -16.39 6.72
CA GLU A 130 -9.47 -16.08 6.10
C GLU A 130 -9.28 -15.73 4.60
N PHE A 131 -10.15 -16.31 3.77
CA PHE A 131 -10.17 -16.06 2.33
C PHE A 131 -11.19 -14.97 2.00
N LEU A 132 -10.75 -13.84 1.43
CA LEU A 132 -11.56 -12.65 1.18
C LEU A 132 -11.72 -12.33 -0.32
N PRO A 133 -12.22 -13.26 -1.16
CA PRO A 133 -12.23 -13.11 -2.63
C PRO A 133 -13.15 -12.00 -3.09
N LYS A 134 -14.26 -11.75 -2.38
CA LYS A 134 -15.19 -10.68 -2.70
C LYS A 134 -14.55 -9.33 -2.49
N LEU A 135 -13.88 -9.14 -1.36
CA LEU A 135 -13.17 -7.90 -1.03
C LEU A 135 -12.08 -7.62 -2.07
N GLU A 136 -11.25 -8.62 -2.40
CA GLU A 136 -10.23 -8.53 -3.45
C GLU A 136 -10.84 -8.11 -4.80
N ALA A 137 -11.95 -8.74 -5.21
CA ALA A 137 -12.63 -8.43 -6.46
C ALA A 137 -13.20 -7.01 -6.48
N ASP A 138 -13.75 -6.52 -5.36
CA ASP A 138 -14.29 -5.17 -5.25
C ASP A 138 -13.17 -4.12 -5.36
N PHE A 139 -12.00 -4.38 -4.77
CA PHE A 139 -10.82 -3.52 -4.94
C PHE A 139 -10.37 -3.46 -6.41
N LYS A 140 -10.20 -4.60 -7.07
CA LYS A 140 -9.75 -4.69 -8.48
C LYS A 140 -10.72 -4.06 -9.48
N LYS A 141 -11.99 -3.92 -9.15
CA LYS A 141 -12.96 -3.17 -9.97
C LYS A 141 -12.77 -1.67 -9.89
N ILE A 142 -12.25 -1.17 -8.77
CA ILE A 142 -12.19 0.27 -8.46
C ILE A 142 -10.80 0.81 -8.62
N LEU A 143 -9.76 0.06 -8.22
CA LEU A 143 -8.35 0.49 -8.20
C LEU A 143 -7.53 -0.15 -9.33
N SER A 144 -6.62 0.64 -9.86
CA SER A 144 -5.48 0.14 -10.66
C SER A 144 -4.37 -0.40 -9.75
N ASP A 145 -3.39 -1.06 -10.32
CA ASP A 145 -2.19 -1.54 -9.61
C ASP A 145 -1.35 -0.39 -9.00
N SER A 146 -1.50 0.84 -9.50
CA SER A 146 -0.86 2.05 -8.97
C SER A 146 -1.65 2.74 -7.85
N GLY A 147 -2.85 2.26 -7.52
CA GLY A 147 -3.74 2.88 -6.52
C GLY A 147 -4.60 4.03 -7.08
N GLU A 148 -4.59 4.25 -8.37
CA GLU A 148 -5.49 5.21 -9.02
C GLU A 148 -6.88 4.61 -9.22
N ILE A 149 -7.91 5.45 -9.14
CA ILE A 149 -9.29 5.03 -9.42
C ILE A 149 -9.46 4.82 -10.93
N LEU A 150 -9.88 3.62 -11.31
CA LEU A 150 -10.12 3.24 -12.72
C LEU A 150 -11.25 4.07 -13.34
N ASP A 151 -11.13 4.38 -14.63
CA ASP A 151 -12.22 5.04 -15.39
C ASP A 151 -13.53 4.24 -15.33
N THR A 152 -13.43 2.94 -15.20
CA THR A 152 -14.55 1.98 -15.16
C THR A 152 -15.06 1.71 -13.75
N ALA A 153 -14.49 2.35 -12.72
CA ALA A 153 -14.82 2.10 -11.31
C ALA A 153 -16.31 2.36 -11.00
N SER A 154 -16.93 3.33 -11.67
CA SER A 154 -18.37 3.54 -11.66
C SER A 154 -18.86 4.09 -13.00
N ALA A 155 -20.14 3.87 -13.32
CA ALA A 155 -20.77 4.43 -14.51
C ALA A 155 -20.74 5.97 -14.49
N GLU A 156 -20.90 6.57 -13.32
CA GLU A 156 -20.85 8.02 -13.12
C GLU A 156 -19.46 8.59 -13.38
N LEU A 157 -18.40 7.99 -12.83
CA LEU A 157 -17.03 8.42 -13.09
C LEU A 157 -16.66 8.31 -14.58
N ALA A 158 -17.06 7.21 -15.21
CA ALA A 158 -16.87 7.00 -16.65
C ALA A 158 -17.59 8.06 -17.49
N ARG A 159 -18.81 8.47 -17.10
CA ARG A 159 -19.56 9.55 -17.73
C ARG A 159 -18.81 10.88 -17.57
N ILE A 160 -18.50 11.26 -16.33
CA ILE A 160 -17.83 12.52 -16.02
C ILE A 160 -16.50 12.65 -16.78
N ARG A 161 -15.64 11.62 -16.76
CA ARG A 161 -14.35 11.66 -17.45
C ARG A 161 -14.49 11.75 -18.96
N ARG A 162 -15.53 11.16 -19.56
CA ARG A 162 -15.83 11.34 -21.00
C ARG A 162 -16.24 12.77 -21.31
N GLU A 163 -17.09 13.38 -20.49
CA GLU A 163 -17.54 14.76 -20.67
C GLU A 163 -16.36 15.74 -20.48
N VAL A 164 -15.52 15.51 -19.47
CA VAL A 164 -14.26 16.30 -19.28
C VAL A 164 -13.40 16.26 -20.55
N ARG A 165 -13.13 15.07 -21.10
CA ARG A 165 -12.36 14.92 -22.35
C ARG A 165 -13.01 15.63 -23.53
N SER A 166 -14.32 15.56 -23.68
CA SER A 166 -15.09 16.24 -24.73
C SER A 166 -14.97 17.75 -24.61
N LEU A 167 -15.18 18.31 -23.40
CA LEU A 167 -15.04 19.75 -23.18
C LEU A 167 -13.61 20.25 -23.41
N GLN A 168 -12.61 19.50 -22.97
CA GLN A 168 -11.21 19.84 -23.25
C GLN A 168 -10.90 19.89 -24.76
N GLY A 169 -11.47 18.97 -25.54
CA GLY A 169 -11.40 18.99 -27.00
C GLY A 169 -12.06 20.24 -27.59
N SER A 170 -13.26 20.59 -27.12
CA SER A 170 -13.98 21.81 -27.55
C SER A 170 -13.23 23.10 -27.19
N ILE A 171 -12.63 23.15 -26.00
CA ILE A 171 -11.80 24.28 -25.56
C ILE A 171 -10.61 24.45 -26.50
N ARG A 172 -9.89 23.38 -26.83
CA ARG A 172 -8.74 23.45 -27.77
C ARG A 172 -9.16 24.01 -29.13
N THR A 173 -10.25 23.49 -29.69
CA THR A 173 -10.78 23.97 -30.99
C THR A 173 -11.14 25.42 -30.94
N LYS A 174 -11.82 25.90 -29.89
CA LYS A 174 -12.16 27.33 -29.75
C LYS A 174 -10.94 28.21 -29.51
N LEU A 175 -9.98 27.76 -28.73
CA LEU A 175 -8.69 28.47 -28.54
C LEU A 175 -7.94 28.63 -29.85
N ASP A 176 -7.85 27.58 -30.65
CA ASP A 176 -7.21 27.62 -31.97
C ASP A 176 -7.90 28.62 -32.90
N GLN A 177 -9.23 28.71 -32.85
CA GLN A 177 -9.98 29.72 -33.63
C GLN A 177 -9.67 31.14 -33.17
N VAL A 178 -9.62 31.39 -31.85
CA VAL A 178 -9.27 32.72 -31.29
C VAL A 178 -7.84 33.10 -31.64
N LEU A 179 -6.87 32.17 -31.46
CA LEU A 179 -5.45 32.43 -31.73
C LEU A 179 -5.14 32.65 -33.23
N LYS A 180 -5.92 32.09 -34.14
CA LYS A 180 -5.80 32.28 -35.59
C LYS A 180 -6.53 33.51 -36.09
N SER A 181 -7.35 34.18 -35.28
CA SER A 181 -8.10 35.39 -35.70
C SER A 181 -7.17 36.56 -35.97
N SER A 182 -7.21 37.09 -37.19
CA SER A 182 -6.44 38.26 -37.62
C SER A 182 -6.70 39.50 -36.75
N ASP A 183 -7.91 39.61 -36.20
CA ASP A 183 -8.32 40.76 -35.38
C ASP A 183 -7.59 40.83 -34.04
N TYR A 184 -7.17 39.69 -33.52
CA TYR A 184 -6.57 39.57 -32.18
C TYR A 184 -5.07 39.30 -32.18
N GLN A 185 -4.46 38.91 -33.31
CA GLN A 185 -3.04 38.54 -33.37
C GLN A 185 -2.09 39.56 -32.75
N LYS A 186 -2.31 40.85 -32.96
CA LYS A 186 -1.47 41.94 -32.39
C LYS A 186 -1.61 42.11 -30.88
N PHE A 187 -2.68 41.51 -30.27
CA PHE A 187 -2.95 41.64 -28.85
C PHE A 187 -2.19 40.60 -28.03
N PHE A 188 -1.85 39.47 -28.65
CA PHE A 188 -1.20 38.36 -27.95
C PHE A 188 0.23 38.71 -27.59
N GLN A 189 0.64 38.42 -26.36
CA GLN A 189 2.04 38.42 -25.94
C GLN A 189 2.77 37.25 -26.64
N GLU A 190 2.12 36.08 -26.63
CA GLU A 190 2.52 34.87 -27.31
C GLU A 190 1.27 34.19 -27.89
N SER A 191 1.42 33.61 -29.10
CA SER A 191 0.29 32.90 -29.76
C SER A 191 0.08 31.49 -29.23
N LEU A 192 -0.07 31.36 -27.89
CA LEU A 192 -0.33 30.13 -27.19
C LEU A 192 -1.29 30.41 -26.03
N TYR A 193 -1.83 29.34 -25.45
CA TYR A 193 -2.66 29.42 -24.25
C TYR A 193 -1.97 28.79 -23.03
N SER A 194 -2.43 29.16 -21.87
CA SER A 194 -1.99 28.56 -20.59
C SER A 194 -3.19 28.24 -19.71
N VAL A 195 -2.94 27.58 -18.57
CA VAL A 195 -3.96 27.33 -17.55
C VAL A 195 -3.60 28.14 -16.30
N ARG A 196 -4.56 28.95 -15.83
CA ARG A 196 -4.45 29.73 -14.59
C ARG A 196 -5.70 29.47 -13.72
N GLY A 197 -5.49 29.11 -12.48
CA GLY A 197 -6.61 28.81 -11.58
C GLY A 197 -7.56 27.72 -12.12
N GLY A 198 -7.05 26.76 -12.90
CA GLY A 198 -7.85 25.71 -13.52
C GLY A 198 -8.61 26.12 -14.79
N ARG A 199 -8.43 27.39 -15.28
CA ARG A 199 -9.07 27.94 -16.45
C ARG A 199 -8.11 28.09 -17.61
N TYR A 200 -8.57 27.88 -18.83
CA TYR A 200 -7.81 28.12 -20.04
C TYR A 200 -7.83 29.61 -20.39
N VAL A 201 -6.66 30.22 -20.49
CA VAL A 201 -6.46 31.66 -20.68
C VAL A 201 -5.44 31.91 -21.77
N ILE A 202 -5.49 33.13 -22.39
CA ILE A 202 -4.55 33.58 -23.40
C ILE A 202 -3.72 34.72 -22.80
N PRO A 203 -2.38 34.76 -22.97
CA PRO A 203 -1.53 35.85 -22.54
C PRO A 203 -1.69 37.05 -23.50
N ILE A 204 -2.25 38.14 -23.01
CA ILE A 204 -2.51 39.38 -23.73
C ILE A 204 -1.56 40.45 -23.23
N LYS A 205 -1.01 41.29 -24.13
CA LYS A 205 -0.23 42.47 -23.76
C LYS A 205 -1.11 43.43 -22.97
N GLN A 206 -0.56 44.00 -21.90
CA GLN A 206 -1.30 44.86 -20.96
C GLN A 206 -2.02 46.03 -21.66
N GLU A 207 -1.42 46.59 -22.70
CA GLU A 207 -1.99 47.71 -23.48
C GLU A 207 -3.28 47.37 -24.22
N TYR A 208 -3.52 46.09 -24.50
CA TYR A 208 -4.73 45.58 -25.18
C TYR A 208 -5.77 44.97 -24.24
N ARG A 209 -5.55 45.02 -22.92
CA ARG A 209 -6.45 44.45 -21.91
C ARG A 209 -7.93 44.79 -22.12
N HIS A 210 -8.20 46.11 -22.44
CA HIS A 210 -9.56 46.60 -22.60
C HIS A 210 -10.16 46.36 -23.98
N ARG A 211 -9.33 45.93 -24.95
CA ARG A 211 -9.77 45.65 -26.33
C ARG A 211 -10.05 44.17 -26.58
N PHE A 212 -9.48 43.29 -25.78
CA PHE A 212 -9.72 41.83 -25.90
C PHE A 212 -10.95 41.44 -25.05
N PRO A 213 -11.98 40.82 -25.66
CA PRO A 213 -13.19 40.42 -24.93
C PRO A 213 -12.93 39.22 -24.06
N GLY A 214 -12.91 39.40 -22.74
CA GLY A 214 -12.65 38.30 -21.80
C GLY A 214 -12.54 38.74 -20.35
N ILE A 215 -12.30 37.77 -19.46
CA ILE A 215 -12.17 37.94 -18.02
C ILE A 215 -10.68 37.78 -17.65
N VAL A 216 -10.13 38.75 -16.92
CA VAL A 216 -8.75 38.69 -16.41
C VAL A 216 -8.71 37.76 -15.20
N HIS A 217 -7.81 36.78 -15.23
CA HIS A 217 -7.61 35.82 -14.12
C HIS A 217 -6.26 36.01 -13.44
N ASP A 218 -5.24 36.49 -14.15
CA ASP A 218 -3.90 36.61 -13.60
C ASP A 218 -3.11 37.71 -14.35
N GLN A 219 -1.98 38.14 -13.79
CA GLN A 219 -1.05 39.08 -14.38
C GLN A 219 0.39 38.64 -14.16
N SER A 220 1.28 38.88 -15.12
CA SER A 220 2.71 38.59 -14.96
C SER A 220 3.33 39.47 -13.87
N ALA A 221 4.42 39.00 -13.25
CA ALA A 221 5.13 39.73 -12.20
C ALA A 221 5.62 41.13 -12.68
N SER A 222 5.95 41.28 -13.96
CA SER A 222 6.34 42.56 -14.56
C SER A 222 5.16 43.49 -14.89
N GLY A 223 3.94 42.99 -14.79
CA GLY A 223 2.74 43.71 -15.18
C GLY A 223 2.52 43.89 -16.69
N SER A 224 3.44 43.41 -17.55
CA SER A 224 3.39 43.58 -19.00
C SER A 224 2.40 42.66 -19.73
N THR A 225 1.98 41.55 -19.07
CA THR A 225 1.08 40.53 -19.62
C THR A 225 -0.06 40.29 -18.69
N VAL A 226 -1.28 40.20 -19.21
CA VAL A 226 -2.49 39.76 -18.50
C VAL A 226 -2.97 38.45 -19.09
N PHE A 227 -3.40 37.54 -18.22
CA PHE A 227 -3.94 36.25 -18.61
C PHE A 227 -5.47 36.37 -18.66
N ILE A 228 -6.01 36.41 -19.89
CA ILE A 228 -7.43 36.63 -20.11
C ILE A 228 -8.11 35.34 -20.57
N GLU A 229 -9.21 34.98 -19.93
CA GLU A 229 -10.15 33.98 -20.38
C GLU A 229 -11.04 34.59 -21.46
N PRO A 230 -10.97 34.13 -22.73
CA PRO A 230 -11.84 34.67 -23.79
C PRO A 230 -13.33 34.45 -23.43
N MET A 231 -14.20 35.43 -23.72
CA MET A 231 -15.66 35.32 -23.47
C MET A 231 -16.27 34.04 -24.08
N ALA A 232 -15.76 33.62 -25.25
CA ALA A 232 -16.18 32.40 -25.93
C ALA A 232 -15.89 31.10 -25.15
N LEU A 233 -15.02 31.16 -24.12
CA LEU A 233 -14.62 30.03 -23.31
C LEU A 233 -15.21 30.02 -21.89
N VAL A 234 -15.76 31.13 -21.43
CA VAL A 234 -16.21 31.29 -20.03
C VAL A 234 -17.18 30.20 -19.62
N GLU A 235 -18.19 29.94 -20.43
CA GLU A 235 -19.20 28.89 -20.15
C GLU A 235 -18.56 27.51 -20.11
N ILE A 236 -17.75 27.16 -21.10
CA ILE A 236 -17.12 25.83 -21.17
C ILE A 236 -16.10 25.62 -20.03
N ASN A 237 -15.36 26.66 -19.64
CA ASN A 237 -14.48 26.60 -18.48
C ASN A 237 -15.27 26.42 -17.17
N ASN A 238 -16.45 27.03 -17.05
CA ASN A 238 -17.34 26.81 -15.90
C ASN A 238 -17.83 25.37 -15.84
N ASP A 239 -18.31 24.83 -16.97
CA ASP A 239 -18.75 23.43 -17.06
C ASP A 239 -17.61 22.46 -16.74
N LEU A 240 -16.40 22.72 -17.26
CA LEU A 240 -15.23 21.92 -16.96
C LEU A 240 -14.87 21.96 -15.47
N ALA A 241 -14.97 23.12 -14.83
CA ALA A 241 -14.73 23.27 -13.39
C ALA A 241 -15.76 22.49 -12.56
N GLN A 242 -17.04 22.52 -12.96
CA GLN A 242 -18.11 21.75 -12.31
C GLN A 242 -17.87 20.23 -12.45
N LEU A 243 -17.52 19.77 -13.66
CA LEU A 243 -17.22 18.34 -13.90
C LEU A 243 -16.01 17.88 -13.13
N LYS A 244 -14.94 18.66 -13.02
CA LYS A 244 -13.76 18.35 -12.20
C LYS A 244 -14.11 18.24 -10.71
N SER A 245 -14.98 19.11 -10.22
CA SER A 245 -15.49 19.02 -8.85
C SER A 245 -16.33 17.75 -8.64
N ALA A 246 -17.19 17.42 -9.60
CA ALA A 246 -17.98 16.18 -9.57
C ALA A 246 -17.08 14.93 -9.63
N GLU A 247 -16.01 14.95 -10.45
CA GLU A 247 -15.01 13.88 -10.52
C GLU A 247 -14.37 13.65 -9.16
N LYS A 248 -13.92 14.74 -8.51
CA LYS A 248 -13.29 14.67 -7.18
C LYS A 248 -14.24 14.05 -6.15
N ASN A 249 -15.48 14.50 -6.12
CA ASN A 249 -16.49 14.00 -5.19
C ASN A 249 -16.79 12.50 -5.43
N GLU A 250 -16.87 12.07 -6.69
CA GLU A 250 -17.09 10.66 -7.01
C GLU A 250 -15.89 9.78 -6.64
N ILE A 251 -14.67 10.27 -6.85
CA ILE A 251 -13.45 9.60 -6.39
C ILE A 251 -13.46 9.44 -4.86
N GLU A 252 -13.76 10.51 -4.11
CA GLU A 252 -13.85 10.46 -2.66
C GLU A 252 -14.93 9.47 -2.18
N ARG A 253 -16.07 9.42 -2.86
CA ARG A 253 -17.13 8.44 -2.59
C ARG A 253 -16.66 7.00 -2.78
N LEU A 254 -15.90 6.71 -3.86
CA LEU A 254 -15.36 5.38 -4.14
C LEU A 254 -14.28 4.98 -3.13
N LEU A 255 -13.40 5.89 -2.75
CA LEU A 255 -12.40 5.66 -1.70
C LEU A 255 -13.05 5.39 -0.34
N LEU A 256 -14.10 6.14 -0.01
CA LEU A 256 -14.89 5.92 1.21
C LEU A 256 -15.56 4.54 1.19
N LEU A 257 -16.12 4.12 0.07
CA LEU A 257 -16.73 2.79 -0.09
C LEU A 257 -15.70 1.68 0.21
N LEU A 258 -14.50 1.75 -0.36
CA LEU A 258 -13.44 0.78 -0.10
C LEU A 258 -12.99 0.82 1.38
N SER A 259 -12.86 2.01 1.96
CA SER A 259 -12.53 2.17 3.38
C SER A 259 -13.57 1.53 4.30
N GLN A 260 -14.85 1.65 3.97
CA GLN A 260 -15.94 1.00 4.69
C GLN A 260 -15.92 -0.52 4.54
N LEU A 261 -15.58 -1.05 3.35
CA LEU A 261 -15.40 -2.48 3.13
C LEU A 261 -14.26 -3.05 3.98
N ILE A 262 -13.15 -2.30 4.12
CA ILE A 262 -12.05 -2.67 5.03
C ILE A 262 -12.55 -2.68 6.48
N ALA A 263 -13.25 -1.66 6.92
CA ALA A 263 -13.80 -1.58 8.28
C ALA A 263 -14.72 -2.77 8.60
N GLY A 264 -15.55 -3.18 7.62
CA GLY A 264 -16.45 -4.32 7.73
C GLY A 264 -15.74 -5.70 7.81
N ASN A 265 -14.53 -5.82 7.24
CA ASN A 265 -13.72 -7.05 7.25
C ASN A 265 -12.47 -6.91 8.16
N ARG A 266 -12.51 -5.97 9.11
CA ARG A 266 -11.34 -5.62 9.94
C ARG A 266 -10.81 -6.78 10.75
N VAL A 267 -11.68 -7.61 11.31
CA VAL A 267 -11.28 -8.72 12.18
C VAL A 267 -10.54 -9.79 11.38
N GLU A 268 -11.07 -10.14 10.23
CA GLU A 268 -10.50 -11.13 9.31
C GLU A 268 -9.14 -10.67 8.77
N ILE A 269 -9.05 -9.40 8.37
CA ILE A 269 -7.79 -8.82 7.87
C ILE A 269 -6.74 -8.78 8.98
N PHE A 270 -7.11 -8.38 10.19
CA PHE A 270 -6.20 -8.35 11.34
C PHE A 270 -5.73 -9.75 11.72
N ASN A 271 -6.62 -10.74 11.81
CA ASN A 271 -6.27 -12.13 12.11
C ASN A 271 -5.31 -12.69 11.05
N ASN A 272 -5.55 -12.39 9.78
CA ASN A 272 -4.65 -12.78 8.70
C ASN A 272 -3.25 -12.18 8.87
N GLU A 273 -3.14 -10.90 9.24
CA GLU A 273 -1.86 -10.22 9.52
C GLU A 273 -1.11 -10.94 10.66
N GLU A 274 -1.79 -11.26 11.76
CA GLU A 274 -1.21 -11.96 12.92
C GLU A 274 -0.69 -13.36 12.54
N ILE A 275 -1.46 -14.14 11.78
CA ILE A 275 -1.09 -15.48 11.36
C ILE A 275 0.12 -15.44 10.40
N ILE A 276 0.10 -14.55 9.41
CA ILE A 276 1.23 -14.40 8.47
C ILE A 276 2.49 -13.94 9.22
N THR A 277 2.35 -13.03 10.17
CA THR A 277 3.47 -12.56 11.01
C THR A 277 4.08 -13.72 11.80
N LYS A 278 3.24 -14.61 12.36
CA LYS A 278 3.68 -15.82 13.05
C LYS A 278 4.37 -16.81 12.10
N LEU A 279 3.85 -16.98 10.89
CA LEU A 279 4.48 -17.82 9.87
C LEU A 279 5.85 -17.26 9.46
N ASP A 280 5.96 -15.95 9.20
CA ASP A 280 7.24 -15.31 8.87
C ASP A 280 8.25 -15.47 10.02
N PHE A 281 7.82 -15.32 11.28
CA PHE A 281 8.65 -15.57 12.44
C PHE A 281 9.17 -17.04 12.47
N ILE A 282 8.32 -18.03 12.19
CA ILE A 282 8.70 -19.46 12.15
C ILE A 282 9.71 -19.70 11.02
N PHE A 283 9.42 -19.17 9.82
CA PHE A 283 10.30 -19.33 8.65
C PHE A 283 11.64 -18.57 8.82
N SER A 284 11.64 -17.43 9.50
CA SER A 284 12.88 -16.70 9.79
C SER A 284 13.83 -17.53 10.67
N LYS A 285 13.31 -18.25 11.68
CA LYS A 285 14.09 -19.19 12.50
C LYS A 285 14.71 -20.30 11.64
N ALA A 286 13.91 -20.88 10.75
CA ALA A 286 14.39 -21.93 9.85
C ALA A 286 15.46 -21.41 8.86
N LYS A 287 15.26 -20.22 8.27
CA LYS A 287 16.25 -19.57 7.40
C LYS A 287 17.56 -19.29 8.17
N PHE A 288 17.46 -18.74 9.36
CA PHE A 288 18.60 -18.46 10.23
C PHE A 288 19.33 -19.74 10.64
N SER A 289 18.62 -20.76 11.13
CA SER A 289 19.17 -22.08 11.45
C SER A 289 19.92 -22.70 10.27
N ARG A 290 19.33 -22.66 9.08
CA ARG A 290 19.98 -23.15 7.84
C ARG A 290 21.27 -22.39 7.52
N SER A 291 21.30 -21.07 7.74
CA SER A 291 22.51 -20.25 7.50
C SER A 291 23.66 -20.60 8.44
N LEU A 292 23.33 -21.03 9.65
CA LEU A 292 24.30 -21.49 10.66
C LEU A 292 24.64 -22.97 10.53
N LYS A 293 24.01 -23.71 9.59
CA LYS A 293 24.08 -25.18 9.52
C LYS A 293 23.65 -25.85 10.84
N GLY A 294 22.73 -25.21 11.57
CA GLY A 294 22.27 -25.65 12.88
C GLY A 294 21.46 -26.95 12.81
N SER A 295 21.55 -27.76 13.85
CA SER A 295 20.75 -28.95 14.06
C SER A 295 19.81 -28.76 15.26
N ARG A 296 18.72 -29.55 15.32
CA ARG A 296 17.79 -29.51 16.44
C ARG A 296 18.50 -29.97 17.74
N PRO A 297 18.50 -29.15 18.82
CA PRO A 297 19.03 -29.57 20.11
C PRO A 297 18.10 -30.59 20.77
N GLN A 298 18.67 -31.51 21.54
CA GLN A 298 17.92 -32.37 22.43
C GLN A 298 17.72 -31.72 23.79
N ILE A 299 16.48 -31.56 24.23
CA ILE A 299 16.14 -30.98 25.53
C ILE A 299 16.14 -32.05 26.58
N VAL A 300 17.07 -32.00 27.51
CA VAL A 300 17.23 -32.94 28.63
C VAL A 300 16.73 -32.31 29.93
N SER A 301 16.37 -33.16 30.89
CA SER A 301 15.86 -32.71 32.20
C SER A 301 16.96 -32.51 33.26
N ASN A 302 18.18 -32.97 32.98
CA ASN A 302 19.37 -32.79 33.85
C ASN A 302 20.14 -31.51 33.43
N MET A 303 20.91 -30.93 34.37
CA MET A 303 21.77 -29.78 34.09
C MET A 303 23.03 -30.19 33.32
N GLU A 304 22.86 -30.65 32.08
CA GLU A 304 23.95 -31.09 31.22
C GLU A 304 23.92 -30.30 29.89
N ILE A 305 25.08 -29.79 29.50
CA ILE A 305 25.27 -29.19 28.17
C ILE A 305 26.32 -30.03 27.45
N LYS A 306 25.90 -30.67 26.35
CA LYS A 306 26.80 -31.46 25.50
C LYS A 306 26.85 -30.86 24.11
N LEU A 307 27.99 -30.33 23.71
CA LEU A 307 28.25 -29.82 22.37
C LEU A 307 29.00 -30.87 21.57
N LEU A 308 28.49 -31.23 20.40
CA LEU A 308 29.09 -32.17 19.47
C LEU A 308 29.44 -31.40 18.19
N GLU A 309 30.74 -31.38 17.84
CA GLU A 309 31.25 -30.76 16.60
C GLU A 309 30.78 -29.30 16.38
N ALA A 310 30.83 -28.48 17.42
CA ALA A 310 30.40 -27.08 17.42
C ALA A 310 31.49 -26.14 16.85
#